data_dcd03d301b96068b3a3604a77c69500d
#
_entry.id   dcd03d301b96068b3a3604a77c69500d
#
_cell.length_a   1.000
_cell.length_b   1.000
_cell.length_c   1.000
_cell.angle_alpha   90.00
_cell.angle_beta   90.00
_cell.angle_gamma   90.00
#
_symmetry.space_group_name_H-M   'P 1'
#
loop_
_entity.id
_entity.type
_entity.pdbx_description
1 polymer ?
#
loop_
_entity_poly.entity_id
_entity_poly.type
_entity_poly.pdbx_seq_one_letter_code
_entity_poly.pdbx_strand_id
1 'polypeptide(L)'
;RTTNAKGLVQDFTFSELKKLDAAYHWTNDEGRTYPFRGRGIKIPSLNEIFSAFPKQAISIEIKQNDPPIVAALRELINHYQKTKQVLVSAFNARTMKVVRRLCPKIASAATQVEIDRFAKLSKIFLTRPFLLSATALEVPFSVVTPHLVKAAHKKNKRVDVWTVNEIEDMEWLLALGVDGILTDFPDKLLNLVRAKT
;
A
#
# COMPACT_ATOMS: atom_id res chain seq x y z
N ARG A 1 -0.01 12.01 -13.34
CA ARG A 1 -0.30 12.98 -12.27
C ARG A 1 0.97 13.73 -11.84
N THR A 2 2.09 13.03 -11.59
CA THR A 2 3.32 13.64 -11.03
C THR A 2 4.38 14.00 -12.07
N THR A 3 4.39 13.33 -13.23
CA THR A 3 5.40 13.47 -14.26
C THR A 3 5.04 14.53 -15.32
N ASN A 4 6.00 14.85 -16.17
CA ASN A 4 5.86 15.72 -17.34
C ASN A 4 5.29 15.00 -18.59
N ALA A 5 4.76 13.76 -18.44
CA ALA A 5 4.11 13.02 -19.51
C ALA A 5 2.65 12.70 -19.17
N LYS A 6 1.87 12.34 -20.20
CA LYS A 6 0.48 11.87 -20.11
C LYS A 6 0.37 10.49 -20.77
N GLY A 7 -0.51 9.63 -20.27
CA GLY A 7 -0.74 8.28 -20.76
C GLY A 7 -0.61 7.24 -19.66
N LEU A 8 -0.82 5.98 -19.99
CA LEU A 8 -0.66 4.86 -19.06
C LEU A 8 0.82 4.47 -18.99
N VAL A 9 1.27 3.99 -17.84
CA VAL A 9 2.66 3.52 -17.66
C VAL A 9 3.01 2.44 -18.68
N GLN A 10 2.07 1.57 -19.03
CA GLN A 10 2.26 0.48 -20.00
C GLN A 10 2.43 0.95 -21.45
N ASP A 11 2.11 2.20 -21.76
CA ASP A 11 2.27 2.77 -23.11
C ASP A 11 3.69 3.29 -23.36
N PHE A 12 4.54 3.27 -22.33
CA PHE A 12 5.93 3.73 -22.38
C PHE A 12 6.89 2.55 -22.26
N THR A 13 7.98 2.61 -22.98
CA THR A 13 9.15 1.76 -22.72
C THR A 13 9.81 2.15 -21.39
N PHE A 14 10.55 1.21 -20.81
CA PHE A 14 11.30 1.49 -19.58
C PHE A 14 12.29 2.67 -19.77
N SER A 15 12.95 2.75 -20.91
CA SER A 15 13.87 3.83 -21.26
C SER A 15 13.16 5.20 -21.29
N GLU A 16 11.94 5.27 -21.81
CA GLU A 16 11.14 6.49 -21.82
C GLU A 16 10.70 6.87 -20.40
N LEU A 17 10.23 5.92 -19.61
CA LEU A 17 9.86 6.17 -18.20
C LEU A 17 11.04 6.73 -17.40
N LYS A 18 12.26 6.24 -17.65
CA LYS A 18 13.48 6.72 -16.97
C LYS A 18 13.88 8.15 -17.37
N LYS A 19 13.40 8.66 -18.50
CA LYS A 19 13.62 10.06 -18.89
C LYS A 19 12.67 11.04 -18.21
N LEU A 20 11.50 10.56 -17.75
CA LEU A 20 10.50 11.43 -17.13
C LEU A 20 10.99 12.01 -15.80
N ASP A 21 10.54 13.22 -15.52
CA ASP A 21 10.71 13.87 -14.22
C ASP A 21 9.55 13.48 -13.31
N ALA A 22 9.82 12.66 -12.30
CA ALA A 22 8.81 12.15 -11.38
C ALA A 22 8.28 13.22 -10.41
N ALA A 23 8.98 14.34 -10.26
CA ALA A 23 8.60 15.46 -9.40
C ALA A 23 8.09 16.68 -10.17
N TYR A 24 7.81 16.57 -11.47
CA TYR A 24 7.48 17.69 -12.33
C TYR A 24 6.28 18.51 -11.83
N HIS A 25 5.26 17.87 -11.31
CA HIS A 25 4.06 18.50 -10.75
C HIS A 25 4.00 18.44 -9.22
N TRP A 26 5.09 18.01 -8.56
CA TRP A 26 5.10 17.99 -7.11
C TRP A 26 5.14 19.41 -6.52
N THR A 27 4.26 19.66 -5.56
CA THR A 27 4.12 20.95 -4.89
C THR A 27 3.65 20.72 -3.46
N ASN A 28 3.99 21.60 -2.54
CA ASN A 28 3.49 21.63 -1.17
C ASN A 28 2.67 22.89 -0.85
N ASP A 29 2.42 23.73 -1.86
CA ASP A 29 1.76 25.02 -1.76
C ASP A 29 0.67 25.23 -2.82
N GLU A 30 -0.08 24.20 -3.13
CA GLU A 30 -1.21 24.20 -4.07
C GLU A 30 -0.83 24.61 -5.50
N GLY A 31 0.41 24.36 -5.90
CA GLY A 31 0.88 24.63 -7.25
C GLY A 31 1.48 26.03 -7.46
N ARG A 32 1.75 26.75 -6.38
CA ARG A 32 2.45 28.05 -6.47
C ARG A 32 3.92 27.86 -6.79
N THR A 33 4.56 26.83 -6.22
CA THR A 33 5.95 26.47 -6.51
C THR A 33 6.13 24.99 -6.78
N TYR A 34 7.21 24.65 -7.49
CA TYR A 34 7.57 23.28 -7.85
C TYR A 34 9.05 23.03 -7.51
N PRO A 35 9.41 22.90 -6.23
CA PRO A 35 10.80 22.94 -5.76
C PRO A 35 11.67 21.77 -6.23
N PHE A 36 11.06 20.67 -6.67
CA PHE A 36 11.78 19.49 -7.14
C PHE A 36 11.76 19.28 -8.65
N ARG A 37 11.07 20.15 -9.40
CA ARG A 37 11.04 20.09 -10.87
C ARG A 37 12.45 20.28 -11.44
N GLY A 38 12.83 19.43 -12.39
CA GLY A 38 14.11 19.49 -13.05
C GLY A 38 15.32 19.03 -12.20
N ARG A 39 15.07 18.48 -10.99
CA ARG A 39 16.13 18.00 -10.11
C ARG A 39 16.57 16.55 -10.35
N GLY A 40 16.18 15.97 -11.47
CA GLY A 40 16.60 14.62 -11.85
C GLY A 40 15.93 13.49 -11.10
N ILE A 41 14.81 13.75 -10.41
CA ILE A 41 14.05 12.72 -9.71
C ILE A 41 13.35 11.83 -10.74
N LYS A 42 13.63 10.52 -10.71
CA LYS A 42 13.17 9.55 -11.69
C LYS A 42 12.15 8.58 -11.09
N ILE A 43 11.33 7.98 -11.96
CA ILE A 43 10.46 6.87 -11.57
C ILE A 43 11.37 5.66 -11.27
N PRO A 44 11.37 5.12 -10.05
CA PRO A 44 12.16 3.94 -9.75
C PRO A 44 11.49 2.67 -10.30
N SER A 45 12.29 1.71 -10.75
CA SER A 45 11.82 0.35 -10.95
C SER A 45 11.73 -0.41 -9.63
N LEU A 46 10.96 -1.49 -9.59
CA LEU A 46 10.89 -2.33 -8.39
C LEU A 46 12.24 -3.03 -8.10
N ASN A 47 13.06 -3.30 -9.13
CA ASN A 47 14.45 -3.77 -8.98
C ASN A 47 15.28 -2.78 -8.17
N GLU A 48 15.24 -1.50 -8.52
CA GLU A 48 15.97 -0.44 -7.84
C GLU A 48 15.49 -0.30 -6.38
N ILE A 49 14.17 -0.39 -6.15
CA ILE A 49 13.60 -0.35 -4.80
C ILE A 49 14.06 -1.54 -3.96
N PHE A 50 14.00 -2.77 -4.48
CA PHE A 50 14.44 -3.95 -3.75
C PHE A 50 15.94 -3.94 -3.44
N SER A 51 16.75 -3.40 -4.36
CA SER A 51 18.20 -3.24 -4.16
C SER A 51 18.52 -2.16 -3.12
N ALA A 52 17.83 -1.02 -3.19
CA ALA A 52 18.05 0.10 -2.26
C ALA A 52 17.55 -0.20 -0.84
N PHE A 53 16.51 -1.02 -0.71
CA PHE A 53 15.86 -1.34 0.57
C PHE A 53 15.84 -2.86 0.84
N PRO A 54 17.01 -3.48 1.06
CA PRO A 54 17.13 -4.94 1.18
C PRO A 54 16.44 -5.52 2.42
N LYS A 55 16.27 -4.75 3.49
CA LYS A 55 15.71 -5.22 4.76
C LYS A 55 14.29 -4.72 5.06
N GLN A 56 13.81 -3.72 4.35
CA GLN A 56 12.52 -3.09 4.62
C GLN A 56 11.36 -3.96 4.17
N ALA A 57 10.29 -3.93 4.95
CA ALA A 57 8.98 -4.41 4.51
C ALA A 57 8.40 -3.44 3.49
N ILE A 58 7.76 -3.96 2.45
CA ILE A 58 7.25 -3.15 1.32
C ILE A 58 5.83 -3.59 1.00
N SER A 59 4.87 -2.65 1.02
CA SER A 59 3.54 -2.86 0.44
C SER A 59 3.55 -2.48 -1.04
N ILE A 60 3.03 -3.37 -1.88
CA ILE A 60 3.00 -3.22 -3.35
C ILE A 60 1.56 -3.30 -3.82
N GLU A 61 1.04 -2.21 -4.33
CA GLU A 61 -0.27 -2.20 -4.97
C GLU A 61 -0.17 -2.41 -6.48
N ILE A 62 -0.84 -3.44 -6.99
CA ILE A 62 -0.96 -3.68 -8.43
C ILE A 62 -2.08 -2.81 -8.98
N LYS A 63 -1.72 -1.80 -9.75
CA LYS A 63 -2.67 -0.92 -10.46
C LYS A 63 -3.06 -1.47 -11.83
N GLN A 64 -2.14 -2.18 -12.50
CA GLN A 64 -2.36 -2.75 -13.84
C GLN A 64 -3.07 -4.09 -13.76
N ASN A 65 -4.19 -4.19 -14.49
CA ASN A 65 -4.96 -5.43 -14.56
C ASN A 65 -4.72 -6.19 -15.87
N ASP A 66 -4.50 -5.46 -16.97
CA ASP A 66 -4.29 -6.02 -18.30
C ASP A 66 -3.20 -5.21 -19.04
N PRO A 67 -2.19 -5.88 -19.63
CA PRO A 67 -1.87 -7.29 -19.44
C PRO A 67 -1.48 -7.61 -17.98
N PRO A 68 -1.71 -8.85 -17.50
CA PRO A 68 -1.46 -9.20 -16.10
C PRO A 68 0.04 -9.26 -15.79
N ILE A 69 0.45 -8.59 -14.69
CA ILE A 69 1.86 -8.50 -14.26
C ILE A 69 2.22 -9.39 -13.06
N VAL A 70 1.26 -10.15 -12.54
CA VAL A 70 1.44 -10.92 -11.29
C VAL A 70 2.57 -11.97 -11.41
N ALA A 71 2.73 -12.60 -12.58
CA ALA A 71 3.81 -13.58 -12.79
C ALA A 71 5.19 -12.93 -12.72
N ALA A 72 5.37 -11.80 -13.41
CA ALA A 72 6.63 -11.04 -13.39
C ALA A 72 6.93 -10.50 -11.97
N LEU A 73 5.91 -10.01 -11.25
CA LEU A 73 6.05 -9.59 -9.86
C LEU A 73 6.52 -10.73 -8.96
N ARG A 74 5.93 -11.93 -9.11
CA ARG A 74 6.34 -13.12 -8.34
C ARG A 74 7.80 -13.48 -8.58
N GLU A 75 8.23 -13.50 -9.86
CA GLU A 75 9.61 -13.81 -10.21
C GLU A 75 10.58 -12.82 -9.57
N LEU A 76 10.25 -11.54 -9.62
CA LEU A 76 11.06 -10.49 -9.00
C LEU A 76 11.13 -10.63 -7.47
N ILE A 77 10.01 -10.88 -6.79
CA ILE A 77 9.98 -11.12 -5.35
C ILE A 77 10.84 -12.33 -4.97
N ASN A 78 10.78 -13.40 -5.77
CA ASN A 78 11.59 -14.60 -5.54
C ASN A 78 13.08 -14.34 -5.78
N HIS A 79 13.43 -13.64 -6.87
CA HIS A 79 14.81 -13.27 -7.19
C HIS A 79 15.49 -12.50 -6.05
N TYR A 80 14.77 -11.54 -5.47
CA TYR A 80 15.26 -10.73 -4.33
C TYR A 80 15.01 -11.36 -2.97
N GLN A 81 14.44 -12.58 -2.91
CA GLN A 81 14.12 -13.32 -1.67
C GLN A 81 13.20 -12.52 -0.71
N LYS A 82 12.30 -11.69 -1.26
CA LYS A 82 11.43 -10.76 -0.53
C LYS A 82 10.10 -11.36 -0.06
N THR A 83 9.90 -12.67 -0.17
CA THR A 83 8.62 -13.35 0.12
C THR A 83 8.04 -13.02 1.51
N LYS A 84 8.90 -12.82 2.52
CA LYS A 84 8.47 -12.50 3.90
C LYS A 84 8.41 -10.99 4.18
N GLN A 85 8.82 -10.15 3.23
CA GLN A 85 8.94 -8.71 3.40
C GLN A 85 7.96 -7.92 2.53
N VAL A 86 7.18 -8.62 1.70
CA VAL A 86 6.25 -7.98 0.77
C VAL A 86 4.81 -8.30 1.14
N LEU A 87 3.97 -7.27 1.18
CA LEU A 87 2.51 -7.35 1.16
C LEU A 87 2.04 -6.91 -0.23
N VAL A 88 1.18 -7.71 -0.87
CA VAL A 88 0.62 -7.37 -2.20
C VAL A 88 -0.85 -7.03 -2.07
N SER A 89 -1.26 -5.90 -2.66
CA SER A 89 -2.64 -5.46 -2.76
C SER A 89 -3.04 -5.15 -4.21
N ALA A 90 -4.33 -5.13 -4.49
CA ALA A 90 -4.93 -4.60 -5.70
C ALA A 90 -6.42 -4.32 -5.46
N PHE A 91 -6.95 -3.25 -6.05
CA PHE A 91 -8.40 -2.99 -6.03
C PHE A 91 -9.19 -4.04 -6.79
N ASN A 92 -8.62 -4.58 -7.88
CA ASN A 92 -9.30 -5.58 -8.70
C ASN A 92 -9.27 -6.97 -8.02
N ALA A 93 -10.46 -7.49 -7.69
CA ALA A 93 -10.62 -8.78 -7.03
C ALA A 93 -10.11 -9.95 -7.89
N ARG A 94 -10.19 -9.87 -9.23
CA ARG A 94 -9.65 -10.91 -10.13
C ARG A 94 -8.13 -10.96 -10.03
N THR A 95 -7.47 -9.79 -10.03
CA THR A 95 -6.02 -9.67 -9.82
C THR A 95 -5.61 -10.27 -8.48
N MET A 96 -6.33 -9.97 -7.38
CA MET A 96 -6.05 -10.56 -6.07
C MET A 96 -6.25 -12.08 -6.03
N LYS A 97 -7.25 -12.62 -6.75
CA LYS A 97 -7.41 -14.07 -6.90
C LYS A 97 -6.19 -14.71 -7.59
N VAL A 98 -5.64 -14.05 -8.62
CA VAL A 98 -4.42 -14.51 -9.29
C VAL A 98 -3.20 -14.42 -8.36
N VAL A 99 -3.05 -13.32 -7.63
CA VAL A 99 -1.99 -13.15 -6.61
C VAL A 99 -2.01 -14.29 -5.61
N ARG A 100 -3.14 -14.55 -4.96
CA ARG A 100 -3.26 -15.62 -3.95
C ARG A 100 -2.99 -17.01 -4.50
N ARG A 101 -3.35 -17.26 -5.77
CA ARG A 101 -3.08 -18.52 -6.46
C ARG A 101 -1.60 -18.71 -6.82
N LEU A 102 -0.98 -17.68 -7.41
CA LEU A 102 0.41 -17.76 -7.90
C LEU A 102 1.44 -17.50 -6.81
N CYS A 103 1.06 -16.77 -5.75
CA CYS A 103 1.94 -16.30 -4.69
C CYS A 103 1.42 -16.71 -3.30
N PRO A 104 1.12 -18.00 -3.03
CA PRO A 104 0.44 -18.41 -1.79
C PRO A 104 1.25 -18.17 -0.51
N LYS A 105 2.57 -17.96 -0.63
CA LYS A 105 3.47 -17.67 0.49
C LYS A 105 3.70 -16.17 0.73
N ILE A 106 3.20 -15.31 -0.16
CA ILE A 106 3.34 -13.87 -0.05
C ILE A 106 2.11 -13.31 0.68
N ALA A 107 2.32 -12.42 1.63
CA ALA A 107 1.23 -11.73 2.31
C ALA A 107 0.38 -10.94 1.31
N SER A 108 -0.94 -11.01 1.46
CA SER A 108 -1.88 -10.31 0.59
C SER A 108 -2.90 -9.51 1.38
N ALA A 109 -3.26 -8.34 0.87
CA ALA A 109 -4.31 -7.51 1.46
C ALA A 109 -5.71 -8.03 1.11
N ALA A 110 -6.70 -7.63 1.92
CA ALA A 110 -8.10 -7.87 1.65
C ALA A 110 -8.57 -7.04 0.45
N THR A 111 -9.46 -7.62 -0.36
CA THR A 111 -10.15 -6.89 -1.42
C THR A 111 -11.20 -5.94 -0.84
N GLN A 112 -11.64 -4.94 -1.61
CA GLN A 112 -12.68 -4.02 -1.16
C GLN A 112 -13.95 -4.76 -0.70
N VAL A 113 -14.36 -5.78 -1.43
CA VAL A 113 -15.55 -6.60 -1.08
C VAL A 113 -15.37 -7.33 0.24
N GLU A 114 -14.16 -7.85 0.52
CA GLU A 114 -13.83 -8.48 1.79
C GLU A 114 -13.83 -7.47 2.94
N ILE A 115 -13.27 -6.28 2.71
CA ILE A 115 -13.25 -5.17 3.68
C ILE A 115 -14.69 -4.74 4.02
N ASP A 116 -15.52 -4.47 3.02
CA ASP A 116 -16.90 -4.01 3.22
C ASP A 116 -17.73 -5.03 4.01
N ARG A 117 -17.60 -6.31 3.67
CA ARG A 117 -18.27 -7.40 4.40
C ARG A 117 -17.76 -7.51 5.82
N PHE A 118 -16.44 -7.47 6.00
CA PHE A 118 -15.84 -7.56 7.34
C PHE A 118 -16.22 -6.39 8.22
N ALA A 119 -16.20 -5.16 7.68
CA ALA A 119 -16.60 -3.96 8.39
C ALA A 119 -18.08 -4.01 8.83
N LYS A 120 -18.99 -4.45 7.96
CA LYS A 120 -20.40 -4.65 8.31
C LYS A 120 -20.57 -5.69 9.42
N LEU A 121 -19.91 -6.84 9.31
CA LEU A 121 -19.99 -7.91 10.30
C LEU A 121 -19.35 -7.52 11.64
N SER A 122 -18.32 -6.69 11.62
CA SER A 122 -17.66 -6.20 12.85
C SER A 122 -18.57 -5.32 13.69
N LYS A 123 -19.43 -4.51 13.05
CA LYS A 123 -20.41 -3.64 13.72
C LYS A 123 -21.47 -4.42 14.51
N ILE A 124 -21.81 -5.61 14.05
CA ILE A 124 -22.80 -6.50 14.68
C ILE A 124 -22.16 -7.69 15.39
N PHE A 125 -20.85 -7.66 15.62
CA PHE A 125 -20.06 -8.70 16.31
C PHE A 125 -20.13 -10.10 15.66
N LEU A 126 -20.53 -10.24 14.40
CA LEU A 126 -20.69 -11.50 13.67
C LEU A 126 -19.52 -11.82 12.72
N THR A 127 -18.30 -11.42 13.07
CA THR A 127 -17.11 -11.71 12.24
C THR A 127 -16.61 -13.15 12.39
N ARG A 128 -17.02 -13.88 13.44
CA ARG A 128 -16.48 -15.22 13.78
C ARG A 128 -16.55 -16.21 12.62
N PRO A 129 -17.67 -16.41 11.92
CA PRO A 129 -17.76 -17.36 10.80
C PRO A 129 -17.13 -16.85 9.49
N PHE A 130 -16.77 -15.56 9.41
CA PHE A 130 -16.24 -14.99 8.18
C PHE A 130 -14.78 -15.39 7.97
N LEU A 131 -14.55 -16.19 6.91
CA LEU A 131 -13.20 -16.60 6.51
C LEU A 131 -12.56 -15.49 5.68
N LEU A 132 -11.50 -14.90 6.21
CA LEU A 132 -10.69 -13.90 5.54
C LEU A 132 -9.35 -14.51 5.15
N SER A 133 -9.15 -14.74 3.84
CA SER A 133 -7.91 -15.31 3.31
C SER A 133 -6.74 -14.31 3.27
N ALA A 134 -7.04 -13.01 3.38
CA ALA A 134 -6.05 -11.95 3.44
C ALA A 134 -5.22 -11.99 4.73
N THR A 135 -3.99 -11.48 4.65
CA THR A 135 -3.09 -11.29 5.81
C THR A 135 -3.34 -9.96 6.50
N ALA A 136 -3.69 -8.94 5.72
CA ALA A 136 -3.93 -7.58 6.18
C ALA A 136 -5.22 -7.00 5.60
N LEU A 137 -5.84 -6.09 6.36
CA LEU A 137 -6.88 -5.19 5.87
C LEU A 137 -6.23 -3.82 5.66
N GLU A 138 -6.03 -3.44 4.40
CA GLU A 138 -5.66 -2.06 4.04
C GLU A 138 -6.95 -1.27 3.85
N VAL A 139 -7.34 -0.46 4.82
CA VAL A 139 -8.65 0.19 4.89
C VAL A 139 -8.55 1.72 4.81
N PRO A 140 -9.52 2.40 4.16
CA PRO A 140 -9.59 3.85 4.23
C PRO A 140 -9.93 4.30 5.67
N PHE A 141 -9.41 5.46 6.07
CA PHE A 141 -9.61 6.03 7.41
C PHE A 141 -11.09 6.06 7.82
N SER A 142 -11.99 6.39 6.89
CA SER A 142 -13.44 6.46 7.14
C SER A 142 -14.12 5.14 7.54
N VAL A 143 -13.46 4.01 7.32
CA VAL A 143 -13.99 2.66 7.62
C VAL A 143 -13.52 2.16 8.98
N VAL A 144 -12.45 2.76 9.52
CA VAL A 144 -11.81 2.29 10.75
C VAL A 144 -12.71 2.52 11.96
N THR A 145 -12.84 1.50 12.78
CA THR A 145 -13.54 1.56 14.08
C THR A 145 -12.82 0.68 15.08
N PRO A 146 -12.95 0.94 16.41
CA PRO A 146 -12.40 0.06 17.45
C PRO A 146 -12.89 -1.40 17.31
N HIS A 147 -14.11 -1.60 16.87
CA HIS A 147 -14.68 -2.94 16.66
C HIS A 147 -14.02 -3.66 15.49
N LEU A 148 -13.73 -2.94 14.38
CA LEU A 148 -13.04 -3.51 13.21
C LEU A 148 -11.63 -3.95 13.58
N VAL A 149 -10.85 -3.08 14.22
CA VAL A 149 -9.47 -3.39 14.64
C VAL A 149 -9.45 -4.59 15.59
N LYS A 150 -10.26 -4.56 16.66
CA LYS A 150 -10.36 -5.68 17.60
C LYS A 150 -10.79 -6.99 16.93
N ALA A 151 -11.74 -6.94 15.98
CA ALA A 151 -12.20 -8.12 15.27
C ALA A 151 -11.13 -8.68 14.30
N ALA A 152 -10.35 -7.81 13.65
CA ALA A 152 -9.25 -8.21 12.80
C ALA A 152 -8.12 -8.87 13.60
N HIS A 153 -7.72 -8.28 14.73
CA HIS A 153 -6.69 -8.83 15.62
C HIS A 153 -7.10 -10.18 16.21
N LYS A 154 -8.38 -10.39 16.58
CA LYS A 154 -8.89 -11.71 17.00
C LYS A 154 -8.75 -12.79 15.92
N LYS A 155 -8.58 -12.41 14.67
CA LYS A 155 -8.34 -13.31 13.53
C LYS A 155 -6.87 -13.33 13.10
N ASN A 156 -5.95 -12.74 13.87
CA ASN A 156 -4.55 -12.57 13.52
C ASN A 156 -4.37 -11.85 12.17
N LYS A 157 -5.19 -10.82 11.91
CA LYS A 157 -5.10 -9.98 10.72
C LYS A 157 -4.61 -8.60 11.10
N ARG A 158 -3.67 -8.06 10.31
CA ARG A 158 -3.21 -6.68 10.42
C ARG A 158 -4.28 -5.73 9.93
N VAL A 159 -4.27 -4.53 10.48
CA VAL A 159 -5.05 -3.38 9.99
C VAL A 159 -4.10 -2.24 9.66
N ASP A 160 -3.98 -1.94 8.38
CA ASP A 160 -3.17 -0.84 7.86
C ASP A 160 -4.14 0.21 7.28
N VAL A 161 -3.99 1.48 7.68
CA VAL A 161 -4.96 2.55 7.39
C VAL A 161 -4.40 3.58 6.42
N TRP A 162 -5.16 3.94 5.38
CA TRP A 162 -4.77 4.88 4.33
C TRP A 162 -5.89 5.88 3.99
N THR A 163 -5.62 7.08 3.46
CA THR A 163 -4.36 7.82 3.59
C THR A 163 -4.54 8.78 4.72
N VAL A 164 -3.60 8.83 5.67
CA VAL A 164 -3.72 9.60 6.91
C VAL A 164 -2.60 10.64 6.96
N ASN A 165 -2.96 11.91 6.90
CA ASN A 165 -2.00 13.01 6.79
C ASN A 165 -2.02 13.98 7.98
N GLU A 166 -3.10 13.95 8.78
CA GLU A 166 -3.24 14.82 9.95
C GLU A 166 -2.67 14.14 11.20
N ILE A 167 -2.01 14.91 12.03
CA ILE A 167 -1.29 14.42 13.22
C ILE A 167 -2.28 13.83 14.23
N GLU A 168 -3.40 14.48 14.44
CA GLU A 168 -4.46 14.06 15.36
C GLU A 168 -5.04 12.70 14.99
N ASP A 169 -5.23 12.45 13.69
CA ASP A 169 -5.70 11.17 13.15
C ASP A 169 -4.64 10.07 13.32
N MET A 170 -3.35 10.40 13.11
CA MET A 170 -2.25 9.47 13.35
C MET A 170 -2.17 9.09 14.83
N GLU A 171 -2.27 10.05 15.75
CA GLU A 171 -2.27 9.81 17.19
C GLU A 171 -3.43 8.92 17.64
N TRP A 172 -4.64 9.20 17.11
CA TRP A 172 -5.82 8.38 17.39
C TRP A 172 -5.65 6.94 16.91
N LEU A 173 -5.14 6.73 15.69
CA LEU A 173 -4.90 5.41 15.14
C LEU A 173 -3.82 4.64 15.91
N LEU A 174 -2.74 5.32 16.32
CA LEU A 174 -1.70 4.73 17.16
C LEU A 174 -2.26 4.29 18.53
N ALA A 175 -3.13 5.12 19.13
CA ALA A 175 -3.81 4.77 20.38
C ALA A 175 -4.80 3.62 20.19
N LEU A 176 -5.44 3.53 19.03
CA LEU A 176 -6.35 2.44 18.67
C LEU A 176 -5.62 1.11 18.47
N GLY A 177 -4.31 1.15 18.23
CA GLY A 177 -3.47 -0.02 18.04
C GLY A 177 -3.54 -0.62 16.64
N VAL A 178 -3.68 0.21 15.59
CA VAL A 178 -3.54 -0.28 14.19
C VAL A 178 -2.09 -0.72 13.93
N ASP A 179 -1.91 -1.61 12.97
CA ASP A 179 -0.60 -2.20 12.68
C ASP A 179 0.24 -1.38 11.70
N GLY A 180 -0.42 -0.51 10.93
CA GLY A 180 0.24 0.37 9.97
C GLY A 180 -0.59 1.61 9.64
N ILE A 181 0.11 2.68 9.29
CA ILE A 181 -0.46 3.93 8.79
C ILE A 181 0.25 4.28 7.48
N LEU A 182 -0.51 4.45 6.42
CA LEU A 182 -0.01 4.93 5.13
C LEU A 182 -0.28 6.44 5.04
N THR A 183 0.79 7.20 4.87
CA THR A 183 0.75 8.67 4.87
C THR A 183 1.65 9.24 3.77
N ASP A 184 1.29 10.43 3.27
CA ASP A 184 2.15 11.21 2.39
C ASP A 184 3.23 12.00 3.18
N PHE A 185 3.14 12.00 4.54
CA PHE A 185 4.05 12.72 5.46
C PHE A 185 4.72 11.76 6.45
N PRO A 186 5.60 10.86 5.97
CA PRO A 186 6.22 9.83 6.83
C PRO A 186 7.10 10.42 7.96
N ASP A 187 7.64 11.61 7.78
CA ASP A 187 8.39 12.35 8.80
C ASP A 187 7.53 12.68 10.03
N LYS A 188 6.28 13.16 9.82
CA LYS A 188 5.34 13.42 10.91
C LYS A 188 5.06 12.15 11.70
N LEU A 189 4.71 11.06 11.02
CA LEU A 189 4.41 9.78 11.66
C LEU A 189 5.62 9.21 12.41
N LEU A 190 6.82 9.28 11.83
CA LEU A 190 8.03 8.79 12.47
C LEU A 190 8.36 9.57 13.76
N ASN A 191 8.13 10.87 13.77
CA ASN A 191 8.31 11.70 14.98
C ASN A 191 7.34 11.27 16.09
N LEU A 192 6.05 11.03 15.76
CA LEU A 192 5.07 10.55 16.74
C LEU A 192 5.43 9.17 17.31
N VAL A 193 5.86 8.24 16.46
CA VAL A 193 6.26 6.89 16.91
C VAL A 193 7.48 6.94 17.82
N ARG A 194 8.50 7.75 17.47
CA ARG A 194 9.72 7.91 18.28
C ARG A 194 9.46 8.58 19.64
N ALA A 195 8.51 9.49 19.70
CA ALA A 195 8.15 10.14 20.97
C ALA A 195 7.43 9.20 21.95
N LYS A 196 6.91 8.07 21.49
CA LYS A 196 6.18 7.07 22.31
C LYS A 196 7.05 5.85 22.66
N THR A 197 8.26 5.73 22.12
CA THR A 197 9.26 4.70 22.44
C THR A 197 10.30 5.23 23.39
#